data_55457df4d64bace5c8dc65b3e517d891
#
_entry.id   55457df4d64bace5c8dc65b3e517d891
#
_cell.length_a   1.000
_cell.length_b   1.000
_cell.length_c   1.000
_cell.angle_alpha   90.00
_cell.angle_beta   90.00
_cell.angle_gamma   90.00
#
_symmetry.space_group_name_H-M   'P 1'
#
loop_
_entity.id
_entity.type
_entity.pdbx_description
1 polymer ?
#
loop_
_entity_poly.entity_id
_entity_poly.type
_entity_poly.pdbx_seq_one_letter_code
_entity_poly.pdbx_strand_id
1 'polypeptide(L)'
;MKDKIDLSKKDEKIKKESAFIDLLTMEINKKIIGQKKMIERLLIGLLGKGHVLLEGVPGLAKTLAINSLSDAVKGTFHRIQFTPDLLPADVIGTMIYNMKEGDFSIKKGPVFANFVLSDEINRAPAKVQSALLEAMQEKQVTIGDKTFKLAPPFLVMATQNPVEQEGTYPLPEAQIDRFMLKTVIDYPNIKDEQQIVRANINNSFGDIKPVVTVKEIIKAQDSVRMVYMDEKIEKYILDLIFATRYPDKYGLDELKPLINFGASPRGSINLANASRCYAFIKRRGYVIPEDVRAVIHDVVRHRIGLTYEAEAENISSEDIINKIVNQVEVP
;
A
#
# COMPACT_ATOMS: atom_id res chain seq x y z
N MET A 1 -23.11 25.86 15.64
CA MET A 1 -23.38 25.01 16.80
C MET A 1 -23.81 23.58 16.39
N LYS A 2 -24.67 23.39 15.37
CA LYS A 2 -25.05 22.07 14.83
C LYS A 2 -23.84 21.29 14.27
N ASP A 3 -22.95 21.97 13.55
CA ASP A 3 -21.77 21.32 12.92
C ASP A 3 -20.74 20.82 13.95
N LYS A 4 -20.54 21.53 15.06
CA LYS A 4 -19.64 21.06 16.15
C LYS A 4 -20.16 19.82 16.87
N ILE A 5 -21.50 19.72 17.05
CA ILE A 5 -22.13 18.58 17.68
C ILE A 5 -22.05 17.33 16.77
N ASP A 6 -22.15 17.53 15.45
CA ASP A 6 -22.04 16.45 14.48
C ASP A 6 -20.61 15.90 14.39
N LEU A 7 -19.59 16.74 14.41
CA LEU A 7 -18.18 16.36 14.43
C LEU A 7 -17.82 15.55 15.68
N SER A 8 -18.30 15.95 16.86
CA SER A 8 -18.06 15.20 18.11
C SER A 8 -18.65 13.80 18.06
N LYS A 9 -19.88 13.65 17.56
CA LYS A 9 -20.53 12.35 17.40
C LYS A 9 -19.82 11.46 16.38
N LYS A 10 -19.34 12.06 15.28
CA LYS A 10 -18.54 11.35 14.27
C LYS A 10 -17.21 10.88 14.86
N ASP A 11 -16.53 11.71 15.64
CA ASP A 11 -15.27 11.36 16.29
C ASP A 11 -15.44 10.21 17.29
N GLU A 12 -16.48 10.26 18.14
CA GLU A 12 -16.79 9.16 19.07
C GLU A 12 -17.11 7.85 18.34
N LYS A 13 -17.84 7.92 17.23
CA LYS A 13 -18.14 6.77 16.40
C LYS A 13 -16.87 6.16 15.82
N ILE A 14 -16.01 6.99 15.23
CA ILE A 14 -14.72 6.55 14.66
C ILE A 14 -13.83 5.94 15.75
N LYS A 15 -13.73 6.54 16.94
CA LYS A 15 -12.98 5.99 18.08
C LYS A 15 -13.43 4.57 18.45
N LYS A 16 -14.72 4.30 18.41
CA LYS A 16 -15.28 2.96 18.69
C LYS A 16 -14.97 1.99 17.54
N GLU A 17 -15.21 2.42 16.31
CA GLU A 17 -15.06 1.57 15.13
C GLU A 17 -13.60 1.29 14.76
N SER A 18 -12.65 2.12 15.20
CA SER A 18 -11.20 1.92 15.01
C SER A 18 -10.52 1.18 16.18
N ALA A 19 -11.23 0.87 17.28
CA ALA A 19 -10.61 0.26 18.45
C ALA A 19 -9.93 -1.09 18.18
N PHE A 20 -10.39 -1.84 17.20
CA PHE A 20 -9.78 -3.11 16.79
C PHE A 20 -8.37 -2.96 16.23
N ILE A 21 -7.98 -1.76 15.75
CA ILE A 21 -6.65 -1.50 15.18
C ILE A 21 -5.55 -1.74 16.22
N ASP A 22 -5.79 -1.34 17.46
CA ASP A 22 -4.83 -1.56 18.56
C ASP A 22 -4.63 -3.07 18.79
N LEU A 23 -5.73 -3.84 18.85
CA LEU A 23 -5.69 -5.29 19.02
C LEU A 23 -4.99 -5.96 17.83
N LEU A 24 -5.32 -5.54 16.62
CA LEU A 24 -4.71 -6.06 15.39
C LEU A 24 -3.20 -5.79 15.36
N THR A 25 -2.78 -4.58 15.71
CA THR A 25 -1.37 -4.19 15.78
C THR A 25 -0.62 -4.97 16.88
N MET A 26 -1.24 -5.13 18.05
CA MET A 26 -0.67 -5.94 19.14
C MET A 26 -0.47 -7.40 18.71
N GLU A 27 -1.44 -7.96 18.00
CA GLU A 27 -1.38 -9.35 17.55
C GLU A 27 -0.27 -9.55 16.51
N ILE A 28 -0.17 -8.66 15.53
CA ILE A 28 0.89 -8.70 14.51
C ILE A 28 2.28 -8.52 15.14
N ASN A 29 2.41 -7.65 16.15
CA ASN A 29 3.67 -7.38 16.83
C ASN A 29 4.20 -8.58 17.63
N LYS A 30 3.44 -9.67 17.82
CA LYS A 30 3.94 -10.92 18.40
C LYS A 30 4.97 -11.61 17.48
N LYS A 31 4.88 -11.39 16.17
CA LYS A 31 5.80 -11.95 15.17
C LYS A 31 6.67 -10.89 14.50
N ILE A 32 6.19 -9.65 14.38
CA ILE A 32 6.91 -8.57 13.68
C ILE A 32 7.49 -7.61 14.72
N ILE A 33 8.81 -7.57 14.80
CA ILE A 33 9.55 -6.66 15.69
C ILE A 33 10.15 -5.53 14.85
N GLY A 34 9.96 -4.28 15.27
CA GLY A 34 10.66 -3.11 14.71
C GLY A 34 10.07 -2.51 13.42
N GLN A 35 9.20 -3.20 12.70
CA GLN A 35 8.68 -2.76 11.40
C GLN A 35 7.32 -2.04 11.51
N LYS A 36 7.18 -1.10 12.46
CA LYS A 36 5.92 -0.39 12.74
C LYS A 36 5.39 0.36 11.51
N LYS A 37 6.28 1.03 10.76
CA LYS A 37 5.91 1.78 9.55
C LYS A 37 5.32 0.84 8.50
N MET A 38 5.93 -0.33 8.27
CA MET A 38 5.42 -1.31 7.30
C MET A 38 4.02 -1.80 7.68
N ILE A 39 3.78 -2.17 8.94
CA ILE A 39 2.46 -2.59 9.44
C ILE A 39 1.43 -1.48 9.24
N GLU A 40 1.76 -0.24 9.62
CA GLU A 40 0.88 0.92 9.46
C GLU A 40 0.52 1.16 7.99
N ARG A 41 1.47 1.04 7.05
CA ARG A 41 1.23 1.19 5.62
C ARG A 41 0.38 0.06 5.04
N LEU A 42 0.56 -1.18 5.51
CA LEU A 42 -0.32 -2.30 5.14
C LEU A 42 -1.77 -2.06 5.62
N LEU A 43 -1.95 -1.53 6.84
CA LEU A 43 -3.26 -1.16 7.36
C LEU A 43 -3.90 -0.03 6.55
N ILE A 44 -3.12 1.00 6.14
CA ILE A 44 -3.61 2.06 5.26
C ILE A 44 -4.05 1.48 3.91
N GLY A 45 -3.25 0.60 3.30
CA GLY A 45 -3.62 -0.07 2.06
C GLY A 45 -4.91 -0.89 2.20
N LEU A 46 -5.04 -1.67 3.27
CA LEU A 46 -6.22 -2.48 3.56
C LEU A 46 -7.48 -1.62 3.76
N LEU A 47 -7.40 -0.60 4.61
CA LEU A 47 -8.52 0.29 4.94
C LEU A 47 -8.89 1.22 3.78
N GLY A 48 -7.90 1.67 3.02
CA GLY A 48 -8.07 2.54 1.86
C GLY A 48 -8.52 1.81 0.58
N LYS A 49 -8.71 0.48 0.63
CA LYS A 49 -9.01 -0.36 -0.55
C LYS A 49 -7.96 -0.22 -1.65
N GLY A 50 -6.71 0.10 -1.27
CA GLY A 50 -5.56 0.25 -2.14
C GLY A 50 -4.59 -0.93 -2.05
N HIS A 51 -3.49 -0.85 -2.79
CA HIS A 51 -2.43 -1.86 -2.82
C HIS A 51 -1.10 -1.21 -2.44
N VAL A 52 -0.15 -1.99 -1.97
CA VAL A 52 1.12 -1.50 -1.41
C VAL A 52 2.29 -2.14 -2.14
N LEU A 53 3.21 -1.30 -2.60
CA LEU A 53 4.51 -1.72 -3.11
C LEU A 53 5.56 -1.51 -2.03
N LEU A 54 6.24 -2.57 -1.61
CA LEU A 54 7.35 -2.50 -0.67
C LEU A 54 8.68 -2.62 -1.39
N GLU A 55 9.53 -1.65 -1.20
CA GLU A 55 10.90 -1.66 -1.68
C GLU A 55 11.84 -1.84 -0.51
N GLY A 56 12.79 -2.76 -0.64
CA GLY A 56 13.78 -3.02 0.40
C GLY A 56 14.50 -4.34 0.17
N VAL A 57 15.65 -4.48 0.82
CA VAL A 57 16.50 -5.67 0.72
C VAL A 57 15.79 -6.94 1.22
N PRO A 58 16.23 -8.13 0.84
CA PRO A 58 15.73 -9.40 1.38
C PRO A 58 15.90 -9.47 2.91
N GLY A 59 15.10 -10.31 3.58
CA GLY A 59 15.25 -10.57 5.03
C GLY A 59 14.54 -9.58 5.97
N LEU A 60 13.83 -8.57 5.47
CA LEU A 60 13.14 -7.56 6.28
C LEU A 60 11.70 -7.96 6.69
N ALA A 61 11.41 -9.24 6.81
CA ALA A 61 10.13 -9.80 7.26
C ALA A 61 8.90 -9.39 6.41
N LYS A 62 9.08 -9.00 5.14
CA LYS A 62 7.99 -8.56 4.25
C LYS A 62 6.90 -9.64 4.11
N THR A 63 7.31 -10.88 3.79
CA THR A 63 6.38 -12.02 3.69
C THR A 63 5.66 -12.31 5.02
N LEU A 64 6.41 -12.24 6.12
CA LEU A 64 5.87 -12.49 7.45
C LEU A 64 4.81 -11.45 7.84
N ALA A 65 4.99 -10.18 7.44
CA ALA A 65 4.06 -9.10 7.79
C ALA A 65 2.68 -9.29 7.16
N ILE A 66 2.60 -9.58 5.86
CA ILE A 66 1.30 -9.76 5.20
C ILE A 66 0.61 -11.06 5.62
N ASN A 67 1.38 -12.12 5.84
CA ASN A 67 0.84 -13.38 6.36
C ASN A 67 0.27 -13.17 7.77
N SER A 68 1.02 -12.48 8.63
CA SER A 68 0.57 -12.12 9.98
C SER A 68 -0.70 -11.28 9.97
N LEU A 69 -0.80 -10.32 9.04
CA LEU A 69 -2.02 -9.52 8.86
C LEU A 69 -3.20 -10.40 8.41
N SER A 70 -2.98 -11.30 7.46
CA SER A 70 -4.02 -12.22 6.99
C SER A 70 -4.54 -13.13 8.10
N ASP A 71 -3.63 -13.71 8.90
CA ASP A 71 -3.98 -14.57 10.03
C ASP A 71 -4.80 -13.81 11.08
N ALA A 72 -4.38 -12.59 11.42
CA ALA A 72 -5.05 -11.76 12.41
C ALA A 72 -6.44 -11.26 11.94
N VAL A 73 -6.69 -11.15 10.62
CA VAL A 73 -7.98 -10.78 10.00
C VAL A 73 -8.86 -12.01 9.69
N LYS A 74 -8.33 -13.23 9.84
CA LYS A 74 -9.00 -14.47 9.39
C LYS A 74 -9.36 -14.43 7.89
N GLY A 75 -8.45 -13.89 7.08
CA GLY A 75 -8.58 -13.83 5.62
C GLY A 75 -7.85 -14.96 4.93
N THR A 76 -8.09 -15.12 3.63
CA THR A 76 -7.32 -16.03 2.79
C THR A 76 -6.04 -15.37 2.30
N PHE A 77 -4.92 -16.09 2.31
CA PHE A 77 -3.61 -15.62 1.89
C PHE A 77 -3.01 -16.51 0.81
N HIS A 78 -2.48 -15.88 -0.24
CA HIS A 78 -1.63 -16.57 -1.21
C HIS A 78 -0.35 -15.78 -1.47
N ARG A 79 0.75 -16.51 -1.66
CA ARG A 79 2.03 -15.97 -2.12
C ARG A 79 2.26 -16.38 -3.57
N ILE A 80 2.66 -15.42 -4.37
CA ILE A 80 3.10 -15.60 -5.76
C ILE A 80 4.56 -15.16 -5.82
N GLN A 81 5.47 -16.10 -6.05
CA GLN A 81 6.86 -15.78 -6.33
C GLN A 81 6.98 -15.46 -7.81
N PHE A 82 7.37 -14.25 -8.14
CA PHE A 82 7.56 -13.84 -9.52
C PHE A 82 8.90 -14.32 -10.06
N THR A 83 8.89 -15.00 -11.20
CA THR A 83 10.04 -15.59 -11.87
C THR A 83 9.96 -15.33 -13.37
N PRO A 84 11.08 -15.38 -14.13
CA PRO A 84 11.07 -15.10 -15.57
C PRO A 84 10.22 -16.06 -16.41
N ASP A 85 9.96 -17.25 -15.92
CA ASP A 85 9.16 -18.30 -16.60
C ASP A 85 7.67 -18.29 -16.24
N LEU A 86 7.26 -17.40 -15.31
CA LEU A 86 5.86 -17.30 -14.88
C LEU A 86 4.96 -16.86 -16.04
N LEU A 87 3.77 -17.45 -16.14
CA LEU A 87 2.75 -17.09 -17.11
C LEU A 87 1.58 -16.33 -16.46
N PRO A 88 0.83 -15.50 -17.19
CA PRO A 88 -0.38 -14.86 -16.66
C PRO A 88 -1.38 -15.86 -16.06
N ALA A 89 -1.51 -17.05 -16.67
CA ALA A 89 -2.38 -18.13 -16.20
C ALA A 89 -2.01 -18.64 -14.79
N ASP A 90 -0.73 -18.59 -14.42
CA ASP A 90 -0.27 -18.99 -13.09
C ASP A 90 -0.73 -18.02 -12.00
N VAL A 91 -0.99 -16.77 -12.36
CA VAL A 91 -1.49 -15.71 -11.46
C VAL A 91 -3.01 -15.69 -11.40
N ILE A 92 -3.66 -15.64 -12.55
CA ILE A 92 -5.11 -15.42 -12.64
C ILE A 92 -5.91 -16.72 -12.75
N GLY A 93 -5.28 -17.81 -13.19
CA GLY A 93 -5.94 -19.08 -13.44
C GLY A 93 -6.18 -19.37 -14.94
N THR A 94 -6.65 -20.55 -15.22
CA THR A 94 -6.83 -21.05 -16.58
C THR A 94 -8.03 -21.99 -16.71
N MET A 95 -8.43 -22.28 -17.94
CA MET A 95 -9.34 -23.37 -18.24
C MET A 95 -8.56 -24.69 -18.41
N ILE A 96 -9.04 -25.75 -17.79
CA ILE A 96 -8.49 -27.09 -17.89
C ILE A 96 -9.54 -27.99 -18.54
N TYR A 97 -9.15 -28.69 -19.61
CA TYR A 97 -10.00 -29.69 -20.23
C TYR A 97 -10.07 -30.96 -19.37
N ASN A 98 -11.28 -31.31 -18.95
CA ASN A 98 -11.53 -32.55 -18.21
C ASN A 98 -11.89 -33.66 -19.20
N MET A 99 -10.95 -34.57 -19.47
CA MET A 99 -11.15 -35.68 -20.42
C MET A 99 -12.28 -36.64 -20.02
N LYS A 100 -12.61 -36.73 -18.71
CA LYS A 100 -13.67 -37.65 -18.24
C LYS A 100 -15.07 -37.09 -18.49
N GLU A 101 -15.20 -35.78 -18.39
CA GLU A 101 -16.50 -35.09 -18.55
C GLU A 101 -16.66 -34.51 -19.95
N GLY A 102 -15.61 -34.46 -20.75
CA GLY A 102 -15.62 -33.88 -22.11
C GLY A 102 -15.84 -32.38 -22.14
N ASP A 103 -15.54 -31.69 -21.00
CA ASP A 103 -15.83 -30.26 -20.83
C ASP A 103 -14.64 -29.52 -20.19
N PHE A 104 -14.68 -28.18 -20.25
CA PHE A 104 -13.68 -27.32 -19.65
C PHE A 104 -14.09 -26.89 -18.23
N SER A 105 -13.22 -27.13 -17.28
CA SER A 105 -13.33 -26.62 -15.92
C SER A 105 -12.38 -25.43 -15.69
N ILE A 106 -12.82 -24.48 -14.84
CA ILE A 106 -12.01 -23.30 -14.52
C ILE A 106 -11.22 -23.58 -13.24
N LYS A 107 -9.89 -23.50 -13.34
CA LYS A 107 -8.98 -23.49 -12.20
C LYS A 107 -8.60 -22.05 -11.90
N LYS A 108 -9.12 -21.54 -10.77
CA LYS A 108 -8.76 -20.19 -10.28
C LYS A 108 -7.30 -20.14 -9.83
N GLY A 109 -6.62 -19.05 -10.17
CA GLY A 109 -5.24 -18.79 -9.75
C GLY A 109 -5.14 -18.20 -8.33
N PRO A 110 -3.92 -18.00 -7.82
CA PRO A 110 -3.67 -17.50 -6.47
C PRO A 110 -4.15 -16.07 -6.23
N VAL A 111 -4.46 -15.28 -7.26
CA VAL A 111 -5.05 -13.94 -7.12
C VAL A 111 -6.41 -13.95 -6.43
N PHE A 112 -7.10 -15.10 -6.40
CA PHE A 112 -8.40 -15.26 -5.73
C PHE A 112 -8.23 -15.47 -4.21
N ALA A 113 -7.61 -14.49 -3.55
CA ALA A 113 -7.47 -14.44 -2.10
C ALA A 113 -7.74 -13.02 -1.59
N ASN A 114 -7.96 -12.87 -0.27
CA ASN A 114 -8.10 -11.55 0.34
C ASN A 114 -6.76 -10.81 0.41
N PHE A 115 -5.69 -11.55 0.68
CA PHE A 115 -4.33 -11.04 0.82
C PHE A 115 -3.42 -11.79 -0.15
N VAL A 116 -2.79 -11.04 -1.04
CA VAL A 116 -1.86 -11.59 -2.04
C VAL A 116 -0.50 -10.94 -1.86
N LEU A 117 0.53 -11.75 -1.64
CA LEU A 117 1.91 -11.34 -1.73
C LEU A 117 2.44 -11.64 -3.13
N SER A 118 2.80 -10.59 -3.85
CA SER A 118 3.51 -10.68 -5.14
C SER A 118 4.99 -10.42 -4.89
N ASP A 119 5.72 -11.49 -4.59
CA ASP A 119 7.12 -11.38 -4.20
C ASP A 119 8.01 -11.22 -5.43
N GLU A 120 8.89 -10.20 -5.41
CA GLU A 120 9.80 -9.82 -6.49
C GLU A 120 9.09 -9.57 -7.83
N ILE A 121 8.05 -8.72 -7.82
CA ILE A 121 7.19 -8.45 -8.99
C ILE A 121 7.96 -8.06 -10.24
N ASN A 122 9.14 -7.44 -10.10
CA ASN A 122 10.01 -7.03 -11.19
C ASN A 122 10.80 -8.20 -11.83
N ARG A 123 10.70 -9.43 -11.34
CA ARG A 123 11.37 -10.61 -11.95
C ARG A 123 10.56 -11.30 -13.04
N ALA A 124 9.26 -11.04 -13.12
CA ALA A 124 8.42 -11.64 -14.16
C ALA A 124 8.25 -10.72 -15.37
N PRO A 125 8.00 -11.30 -16.56
CA PRO A 125 7.74 -10.55 -17.79
C PRO A 125 6.56 -9.58 -17.65
N ALA A 126 6.59 -8.50 -18.44
CA ALA A 126 5.58 -7.44 -18.41
C ALA A 126 4.12 -7.92 -18.57
N LYS A 127 3.90 -9.03 -19.30
CA LYS A 127 2.55 -9.62 -19.48
C LYS A 127 1.99 -10.14 -18.14
N VAL A 128 2.84 -10.74 -17.31
CA VAL A 128 2.44 -11.27 -15.99
C VAL A 128 2.17 -10.13 -15.02
N GLN A 129 3.06 -9.15 -15.00
CA GLN A 129 2.87 -7.93 -14.21
C GLN A 129 1.54 -7.25 -14.58
N SER A 130 1.26 -7.10 -15.88
CA SER A 130 0.02 -6.48 -16.38
C SER A 130 -1.23 -7.24 -15.94
N ALA A 131 -1.22 -8.57 -15.95
CA ALA A 131 -2.36 -9.38 -15.51
C ALA A 131 -2.68 -9.17 -14.03
N LEU A 132 -1.66 -9.11 -13.16
CA LEU A 132 -1.87 -8.78 -11.75
C LEU A 132 -2.39 -7.36 -11.56
N LEU A 133 -1.78 -6.38 -12.24
CA LEU A 133 -2.12 -4.97 -12.11
C LEU A 133 -3.53 -4.66 -12.65
N GLU A 134 -4.00 -5.41 -13.65
CA GLU A 134 -5.38 -5.35 -14.12
C GLU A 134 -6.34 -5.90 -13.06
N ALA A 135 -6.04 -7.08 -12.50
CA ALA A 135 -6.84 -7.65 -11.41
C ALA A 135 -6.93 -6.71 -10.19
N MET A 136 -5.83 -6.00 -9.86
CA MET A 136 -5.80 -4.99 -8.78
C MET A 136 -6.73 -3.82 -9.07
N GLN A 137 -6.76 -3.31 -10.29
CA GLN A 137 -7.53 -2.15 -10.66
C GLN A 137 -9.02 -2.48 -10.84
N GLU A 138 -9.31 -3.52 -11.60
CA GLU A 138 -10.68 -3.89 -11.96
C GLU A 138 -11.38 -4.71 -10.87
N LYS A 139 -10.63 -5.26 -9.90
CA LYS A 139 -11.13 -6.15 -8.83
C LYS A 139 -11.91 -7.34 -9.37
N GLN A 140 -11.56 -7.76 -10.57
CA GLN A 140 -12.12 -8.91 -11.27
C GLN A 140 -11.08 -9.51 -12.21
N VAL A 141 -11.32 -10.76 -12.62
CA VAL A 141 -10.45 -11.51 -13.53
C VAL A 141 -11.33 -12.23 -14.56
N THR A 142 -10.93 -12.18 -15.81
CA THR A 142 -11.59 -12.95 -16.90
C THR A 142 -10.75 -14.18 -17.23
N ILE A 143 -11.38 -15.35 -17.17
CA ILE A 143 -10.77 -16.65 -17.53
C ILE A 143 -11.65 -17.29 -18.60
N GLY A 144 -11.13 -17.41 -19.82
CA GLY A 144 -11.95 -17.76 -20.98
C GLY A 144 -13.06 -16.73 -21.18
N ASP A 145 -14.30 -17.19 -21.25
CA ASP A 145 -15.47 -16.33 -21.48
C ASP A 145 -16.14 -15.85 -20.18
N LYS A 146 -15.58 -16.19 -19.00
CA LYS A 146 -16.21 -15.89 -17.71
C LYS A 146 -15.41 -14.89 -16.91
N THR A 147 -16.09 -13.85 -16.40
CA THR A 147 -15.52 -12.83 -15.50
C THR A 147 -15.90 -13.14 -14.05
N PHE A 148 -14.91 -13.14 -13.18
CA PHE A 148 -15.03 -13.42 -11.74
C PHE A 148 -14.61 -12.20 -10.94
N LYS A 149 -15.48 -11.73 -10.04
CA LYS A 149 -15.12 -10.69 -9.07
C LYS A 149 -14.21 -11.26 -7.99
N LEU A 150 -13.22 -10.48 -7.59
CA LEU A 150 -12.37 -10.79 -6.44
C LEU A 150 -13.09 -10.44 -5.13
N ALA A 151 -12.99 -11.32 -4.15
CA ALA A 151 -13.68 -11.15 -2.87
C ALA A 151 -13.06 -10.01 -2.04
N PRO A 152 -13.84 -9.02 -1.55
CA PRO A 152 -13.34 -8.00 -0.65
C PRO A 152 -13.12 -8.57 0.79
N PRO A 153 -12.18 -8.00 1.56
CA PRO A 153 -11.17 -7.05 1.12
C PRO A 153 -10.16 -7.73 0.19
N PHE A 154 -9.64 -6.99 -0.77
CA PHE A 154 -8.59 -7.47 -1.67
C PHE A 154 -7.38 -6.55 -1.56
N LEU A 155 -6.31 -7.05 -0.96
CA LEU A 155 -5.06 -6.34 -0.77
C LEU A 155 -3.93 -7.11 -1.46
N VAL A 156 -3.27 -6.47 -2.40
CA VAL A 156 -1.99 -6.93 -2.95
C VAL A 156 -0.87 -6.15 -2.29
N MET A 157 0.09 -6.87 -1.72
CA MET A 157 1.40 -6.38 -1.35
C MET A 157 2.40 -6.91 -2.37
N ALA A 158 2.98 -6.03 -3.17
CA ALA A 158 4.07 -6.38 -4.07
C ALA A 158 5.41 -6.00 -3.44
N THR A 159 6.46 -6.79 -3.71
CA THR A 159 7.82 -6.46 -3.28
C THR A 159 8.72 -6.22 -4.46
N GLN A 160 9.66 -5.30 -4.30
CA GLN A 160 10.80 -5.09 -5.18
C GLN A 160 12.09 -5.13 -4.39
N ASN A 161 13.12 -5.73 -4.99
CA ASN A 161 14.47 -5.63 -4.47
C ASN A 161 15.25 -4.59 -5.30
N PRO A 162 15.68 -3.47 -4.72
CA PRO A 162 16.38 -2.42 -5.46
C PRO A 162 17.81 -2.80 -5.84
N VAL A 163 18.40 -3.81 -5.19
CA VAL A 163 19.79 -4.21 -5.39
C VAL A 163 19.96 -5.18 -6.57
N GLU A 164 18.96 -6.02 -6.82
CA GLU A 164 18.99 -6.98 -7.91
C GLU A 164 18.54 -6.31 -9.22
N GLN A 165 19.49 -6.08 -10.12
CA GLN A 165 19.23 -5.51 -11.46
C GLN A 165 19.26 -6.58 -12.57
N GLU A 166 20.05 -7.65 -12.42
CA GLU A 166 20.13 -8.73 -13.41
C GLU A 166 18.84 -9.56 -13.46
N GLY A 167 18.33 -9.80 -14.66
CA GLY A 167 17.12 -10.60 -14.88
C GLY A 167 15.83 -9.94 -14.41
N THR A 168 15.82 -8.61 -14.26
CA THR A 168 14.62 -7.86 -13.84
C THR A 168 13.98 -7.11 -15.01
N TYR A 169 12.66 -6.98 -14.92
CA TYR A 169 11.83 -6.20 -15.83
C TYR A 169 11.24 -5.04 -15.02
N PRO A 170 11.80 -3.82 -15.12
CA PRO A 170 11.30 -2.68 -14.35
C PRO A 170 9.81 -2.43 -14.66
N LEU A 171 9.05 -2.14 -13.62
CA LEU A 171 7.66 -1.74 -13.78
C LEU A 171 7.61 -0.35 -14.43
N PRO A 172 6.88 -0.17 -15.55
CA PRO A 172 6.64 1.16 -16.10
C PRO A 172 5.95 2.07 -15.07
N GLU A 173 6.25 3.35 -15.09
CA GLU A 173 5.71 4.35 -14.15
C GLU A 173 4.17 4.35 -14.10
N ALA A 174 3.51 4.24 -15.26
CA ALA A 174 2.05 4.13 -15.33
C ALA A 174 1.49 2.89 -14.62
N GLN A 175 2.30 1.85 -14.44
CA GLN A 175 1.94 0.65 -13.71
C GLN A 175 2.20 0.81 -12.20
N ILE A 176 3.30 1.45 -11.83
CA ILE A 176 3.62 1.75 -10.43
C ILE A 176 2.58 2.72 -9.84
N ASP A 177 2.07 3.68 -10.62
CA ASP A 177 1.01 4.62 -10.19
C ASP A 177 -0.31 3.93 -9.75
N ARG A 178 -0.51 2.64 -10.06
CA ARG A 178 -1.66 1.85 -9.59
C ARG A 178 -1.55 1.45 -8.12
N PHE A 179 -0.34 1.41 -7.55
CA PHE A 179 -0.17 1.20 -6.12
C PHE A 179 -0.55 2.48 -5.36
N MET A 180 -1.32 2.33 -4.31
CA MET A 180 -1.69 3.44 -3.43
C MET A 180 -0.46 4.01 -2.71
N LEU A 181 0.38 3.12 -2.22
CA LEU A 181 1.60 3.42 -1.47
C LEU A 181 2.79 2.67 -2.06
N LYS A 182 3.94 3.36 -2.17
CA LYS A 182 5.27 2.76 -2.32
C LYS A 182 6.05 3.06 -1.06
N THR A 183 6.38 2.04 -0.28
CA THR A 183 7.05 2.19 1.02
C THR A 183 8.45 1.61 0.96
N VAL A 184 9.43 2.40 1.31
CA VAL A 184 10.81 1.96 1.50
C VAL A 184 10.94 1.40 2.89
N ILE A 185 11.50 0.19 2.97
CA ILE A 185 11.71 -0.56 4.21
C ILE A 185 13.21 -0.60 4.49
N ASP A 186 13.57 -0.07 5.65
CA ASP A 186 14.94 -0.06 6.15
C ASP A 186 15.20 -1.20 7.13
N TYR A 187 16.47 -1.39 7.44
CA TYR A 187 16.88 -2.31 8.49
C TYR A 187 16.29 -1.92 9.85
N PRO A 188 16.01 -2.90 10.72
CA PRO A 188 15.63 -2.62 12.10
C PRO A 188 16.77 -1.90 12.82
N ASN A 189 16.43 -1.12 13.83
CA ASN A 189 17.46 -0.55 14.71
C ASN A 189 18.10 -1.65 15.60
N ILE A 190 19.24 -1.36 16.18
CA ILE A 190 20.02 -2.34 16.95
C ILE A 190 19.25 -2.99 18.12
N LYS A 191 18.30 -2.25 18.72
CA LYS A 191 17.49 -2.78 19.82
C LYS A 191 16.43 -3.75 19.32
N ASP A 192 15.80 -3.42 18.21
CA ASP A 192 14.79 -4.28 17.54
C ASP A 192 15.47 -5.54 17.03
N GLU A 193 16.64 -5.42 16.38
CA GLU A 193 17.41 -6.56 15.89
C GLU A 193 17.86 -7.50 17.03
N GLN A 194 18.30 -6.94 18.17
CA GLN A 194 18.59 -7.73 19.35
C GLN A 194 17.37 -8.52 19.86
N GLN A 195 16.17 -7.93 19.80
CA GLN A 195 14.94 -8.61 20.18
C GLN A 195 14.61 -9.73 19.18
N ILE A 196 14.79 -9.49 17.86
CA ILE A 196 14.60 -10.49 16.81
C ILE A 196 15.51 -11.70 17.05
N VAL A 197 16.81 -11.45 17.30
CA VAL A 197 17.78 -12.50 17.57
C VAL A 197 17.38 -13.33 18.80
N ARG A 198 17.05 -12.66 19.90
CA ARG A 198 16.62 -13.33 21.14
C ARG A 198 15.34 -14.14 20.95
N ALA A 199 14.35 -13.58 20.24
CA ALA A 199 13.10 -14.26 19.98
C ALA A 199 13.30 -15.49 19.09
N ASN A 200 14.22 -15.41 18.12
CA ASN A 200 14.53 -16.53 17.22
C ASN A 200 15.29 -17.65 17.95
N ILE A 201 16.33 -17.33 18.69
CA ILE A 201 17.14 -18.32 19.45
C ILE A 201 16.27 -19.04 20.48
N ASN A 202 15.38 -18.32 21.17
CA ASN A 202 14.55 -18.90 22.23
C ASN A 202 13.23 -19.49 21.69
N ASN A 203 12.99 -19.44 20.38
CA ASN A 203 11.73 -19.84 19.72
C ASN A 203 10.48 -19.22 20.43
N SER A 204 10.59 -17.93 20.82
CA SER A 204 9.62 -17.24 21.66
C SER A 204 8.62 -16.37 20.89
N PHE A 205 8.56 -16.50 19.56
CA PHE A 205 7.53 -15.84 18.77
C PHE A 205 6.15 -16.40 19.11
N GLY A 206 5.21 -15.50 19.43
CA GLY A 206 3.83 -15.90 19.74
C GLY A 206 3.05 -16.29 18.49
N ASP A 207 2.06 -17.17 18.67
CA ASP A 207 1.09 -17.46 17.61
C ASP A 207 0.12 -16.31 17.42
N ILE A 208 -0.19 -16.02 16.16
CA ILE A 208 -1.17 -15.00 15.80
C ILE A 208 -2.57 -15.59 15.87
N LYS A 209 -3.44 -14.93 16.61
CA LYS A 209 -4.86 -15.30 16.71
C LYS A 209 -5.71 -14.31 15.89
N PRO A 210 -6.77 -14.80 15.22
CA PRO A 210 -7.72 -13.90 14.57
C PRO A 210 -8.39 -13.00 15.61
N VAL A 211 -8.25 -11.68 15.43
CA VAL A 211 -8.83 -10.66 16.34
C VAL A 211 -9.89 -9.81 15.67
N VAL A 212 -9.98 -9.89 14.33
CA VAL A 212 -10.96 -9.18 13.51
C VAL A 212 -11.38 -10.05 12.33
N THR A 213 -12.61 -9.91 11.90
CA THR A 213 -13.14 -10.64 10.74
C THR A 213 -13.07 -9.81 9.47
N VAL A 214 -13.05 -10.48 8.30
CA VAL A 214 -13.18 -9.86 6.99
C VAL A 214 -14.38 -8.90 6.91
N LYS A 215 -15.52 -9.24 7.53
CA LYS A 215 -16.72 -8.38 7.56
C LYS A 215 -16.49 -7.10 8.34
N GLU A 216 -15.77 -7.17 9.46
CA GLU A 216 -15.42 -5.99 10.27
C GLU A 216 -14.44 -5.08 9.51
N ILE A 217 -13.49 -5.64 8.78
CA ILE A 217 -12.61 -4.85 7.91
C ILE A 217 -13.42 -4.11 6.83
N ILE A 218 -14.36 -4.79 6.16
CA ILE A 218 -15.22 -4.15 5.14
C ILE A 218 -16.03 -3.00 5.78
N LYS A 219 -16.58 -3.20 6.98
CA LYS A 219 -17.27 -2.14 7.72
C LYS A 219 -16.32 -0.99 8.06
N ALA A 220 -15.10 -1.27 8.49
CA ALA A 220 -14.10 -0.25 8.79
C ALA A 220 -13.71 0.56 7.54
N GLN A 221 -13.61 -0.08 6.36
CA GLN A 221 -13.39 0.60 5.09
C GLN A 221 -14.49 1.64 4.76
N ASP A 222 -15.74 1.35 5.13
CA ASP A 222 -16.82 2.30 4.94
C ASP A 222 -16.79 3.39 6.02
N SER A 223 -16.35 3.08 7.24
CA SER A 223 -16.18 4.04 8.32
C SER A 223 -15.05 5.05 8.04
N VAL A 224 -13.97 4.63 7.38
CA VAL A 224 -12.89 5.54 6.92
C VAL A 224 -13.44 6.65 6.03
N ARG A 225 -14.45 6.37 5.18
CA ARG A 225 -15.07 7.39 4.31
C ARG A 225 -15.81 8.47 5.10
N MET A 226 -16.20 8.18 6.35
CA MET A 226 -16.88 9.13 7.23
C MET A 226 -15.90 10.03 8.00
N VAL A 227 -14.60 9.75 7.96
CA VAL A 227 -13.57 10.63 8.53
C VAL A 227 -13.64 11.97 7.83
N TYR A 228 -13.90 13.01 8.59
CA TYR A 228 -14.06 14.37 8.08
C TYR A 228 -12.74 14.91 7.55
N MET A 229 -12.81 15.58 6.40
CA MET A 229 -11.70 16.33 5.83
C MET A 229 -12.20 17.74 5.53
N ASP A 230 -11.57 18.73 6.13
CA ASP A 230 -11.89 20.15 5.93
C ASP A 230 -11.43 20.59 4.54
N GLU A 231 -12.13 21.54 3.92
CA GLU A 231 -11.76 22.10 2.60
C GLU A 231 -10.33 22.67 2.58
N LYS A 232 -9.85 23.20 3.71
CA LYS A 232 -8.48 23.69 3.84
C LYS A 232 -7.47 22.55 3.73
N ILE A 233 -7.78 21.37 4.29
CA ILE A 233 -6.92 20.17 4.15
C ILE A 233 -6.97 19.65 2.71
N GLU A 234 -8.15 19.65 2.08
CA GLU A 234 -8.26 19.28 0.66
C GLU A 234 -7.43 20.22 -0.22
N LYS A 235 -7.50 21.52 0.03
CA LYS A 235 -6.66 22.52 -0.66
C LYS A 235 -5.17 22.25 -0.41
N TYR A 236 -4.76 22.01 0.83
CA TYR A 236 -3.37 21.71 1.18
C TYR A 236 -2.84 20.47 0.42
N ILE A 237 -3.64 19.40 0.33
CA ILE A 237 -3.32 18.21 -0.46
C ILE A 237 -3.14 18.56 -1.93
N LEU A 238 -4.04 19.40 -2.50
CA LEU A 238 -3.93 19.83 -3.89
C LEU A 238 -2.70 20.69 -4.10
N ASP A 239 -2.40 21.64 -3.22
CA ASP A 239 -1.21 22.50 -3.31
C ASP A 239 0.09 21.65 -3.30
N LEU A 240 0.19 20.67 -2.40
CA LEU A 240 1.32 19.73 -2.38
C LEU A 240 1.50 18.98 -3.70
N ILE A 241 0.40 18.48 -4.27
CA ILE A 241 0.46 17.73 -5.55
C ILE A 241 0.73 18.67 -6.73
N PHE A 242 0.12 19.87 -6.75
CA PHE A 242 0.35 20.85 -7.81
C PHE A 242 1.78 21.40 -7.79
N ALA A 243 2.39 21.54 -6.61
CA ALA A 243 3.80 21.92 -6.49
C ALA A 243 4.74 20.90 -7.16
N THR A 244 4.37 19.60 -7.25
CA THR A 244 5.14 18.62 -8.03
C THR A 244 5.07 18.85 -9.55
N ARG A 245 4.00 19.52 -10.06
CA ARG A 245 3.77 19.77 -11.49
C ARG A 245 4.23 21.16 -11.94
N TYR A 246 4.07 22.13 -11.05
CA TYR A 246 4.29 23.56 -11.30
C TYR A 246 5.07 24.16 -10.12
N PRO A 247 6.31 23.73 -9.87
CA PRO A 247 7.07 24.18 -8.71
C PRO A 247 7.30 25.69 -8.70
N ASP A 248 7.45 26.31 -9.88
CA ASP A 248 7.57 27.74 -10.06
C ASP A 248 6.39 28.55 -9.47
N LYS A 249 5.18 28.02 -9.48
CA LYS A 249 4.00 28.67 -8.89
C LYS A 249 3.99 28.66 -7.36
N TYR A 250 4.86 27.86 -6.75
CA TYR A 250 4.98 27.70 -5.30
C TYR A 250 6.30 28.24 -4.74
N GLY A 251 7.05 29.00 -5.55
CA GLY A 251 8.35 29.56 -5.16
C GLY A 251 9.46 28.49 -5.02
N LEU A 252 9.38 27.44 -5.83
CA LEU A 252 10.31 26.31 -5.87
C LEU A 252 10.95 26.21 -7.27
N ASP A 253 11.39 27.35 -7.83
CA ASP A 253 11.94 27.45 -9.17
C ASP A 253 13.12 26.49 -9.39
N GLU A 254 13.92 26.26 -8.35
CA GLU A 254 15.05 25.34 -8.37
C GLU A 254 14.66 23.86 -8.58
N LEU A 255 13.41 23.49 -8.33
CA LEU A 255 12.93 22.13 -8.59
C LEU A 255 12.51 21.91 -10.05
N LYS A 256 12.27 22.97 -10.81
CA LYS A 256 11.77 22.88 -12.18
C LYS A 256 12.69 22.09 -13.13
N PRO A 257 14.01 22.27 -13.13
CA PRO A 257 14.92 21.46 -13.95
C PRO A 257 15.07 20.03 -13.45
N LEU A 258 14.70 19.73 -12.21
CA LEU A 258 14.90 18.42 -11.58
C LEU A 258 13.72 17.47 -11.76
N ILE A 259 12.52 17.99 -12.09
CA ILE A 259 11.29 17.22 -12.24
C ILE A 259 10.94 17.06 -13.72
N ASN A 260 10.95 15.82 -14.21
CA ASN A 260 10.51 15.48 -15.56
C ASN A 260 8.97 15.51 -15.68
N PHE A 261 8.27 14.90 -14.70
CA PHE A 261 6.82 14.98 -14.56
C PHE A 261 6.40 14.88 -13.08
N GLY A 262 5.32 15.57 -12.73
CA GLY A 262 4.75 15.55 -11.38
C GLY A 262 3.62 14.53 -11.22
N ALA A 263 3.14 14.37 -10.00
CA ALA A 263 2.14 13.38 -9.63
C ALA A 263 0.81 13.54 -10.38
N SER A 264 0.22 12.43 -10.83
CA SER A 264 -1.07 12.37 -11.51
C SER A 264 -2.24 12.72 -10.55
N PRO A 265 -3.50 12.90 -11.03
CA PRO A 265 -4.66 13.04 -10.15
C PRO A 265 -4.85 11.85 -9.18
N ARG A 266 -4.32 10.66 -9.50
CA ARG A 266 -4.28 9.55 -8.55
C ARG A 266 -3.47 9.88 -7.30
N GLY A 267 -2.42 10.72 -7.43
CA GLY A 267 -1.66 11.23 -6.29
C GLY A 267 -2.54 11.99 -5.30
N SER A 268 -3.37 12.94 -5.78
CA SER A 268 -4.30 13.69 -4.92
C SER A 268 -5.34 12.79 -4.27
N ILE A 269 -5.96 11.87 -5.04
CA ILE A 269 -6.97 10.93 -4.55
C ILE A 269 -6.37 10.00 -3.49
N ASN A 270 -5.20 9.43 -3.76
CA ASN A 270 -4.55 8.51 -2.85
C ASN A 270 -4.02 9.21 -1.60
N LEU A 271 -3.53 10.45 -1.70
CA LEU A 271 -3.07 11.22 -0.55
C LEU A 271 -4.24 11.56 0.38
N ALA A 272 -5.38 12.00 -0.16
CA ALA A 272 -6.59 12.24 0.61
C ALA A 272 -7.11 10.96 1.30
N ASN A 273 -7.15 9.83 0.56
CA ASN A 273 -7.61 8.57 1.11
C ASN A 273 -6.64 8.01 2.17
N ALA A 274 -5.32 8.05 1.92
CA ALA A 274 -4.31 7.62 2.88
C ALA A 274 -4.33 8.45 4.16
N SER A 275 -4.53 9.78 4.06
CA SER A 275 -4.66 10.66 5.22
C SER A 275 -5.90 10.35 6.06
N ARG A 276 -7.04 10.05 5.43
CA ARG A 276 -8.24 9.56 6.16
C ARG A 276 -7.99 8.22 6.85
N CYS A 277 -7.32 7.28 6.17
CA CYS A 277 -6.94 6.01 6.78
C CYS A 277 -6.00 6.20 7.96
N TYR A 278 -5.03 7.11 7.83
CA TYR A 278 -4.08 7.40 8.90
C TYR A 278 -4.77 8.02 10.12
N ALA A 279 -5.66 9.01 9.92
CA ALA A 279 -6.49 9.58 10.98
C ALA A 279 -7.35 8.52 11.68
N PHE A 280 -7.96 7.58 10.90
CA PHE A 280 -8.72 6.46 11.44
C PHE A 280 -7.86 5.53 12.29
N ILE A 281 -6.65 5.19 11.85
CA ILE A 281 -5.67 4.38 12.62
C ILE A 281 -5.28 5.11 13.92
N LYS A 282 -5.16 6.44 13.87
CA LYS A 282 -4.90 7.28 15.06
C LYS A 282 -6.16 7.55 15.88
N ARG A 283 -7.28 6.86 15.57
CA ARG A 283 -8.55 6.92 16.28
C ARG A 283 -9.16 8.33 16.33
N ARG A 284 -9.00 9.08 15.21
CA ARG A 284 -9.58 10.41 15.03
C ARG A 284 -10.63 10.40 13.91
N GLY A 285 -11.73 11.12 14.14
CA GLY A 285 -12.82 11.28 13.18
C GLY A 285 -12.59 12.41 12.16
N TYR A 286 -11.42 13.03 12.15
CA TYR A 286 -11.05 14.12 11.24
C TYR A 286 -9.57 14.08 10.89
N VAL A 287 -9.24 14.62 9.72
CA VAL A 287 -7.86 14.70 9.19
C VAL A 287 -7.22 16.02 9.65
N ILE A 288 -5.94 15.95 10.00
CA ILE A 288 -5.10 17.11 10.31
C ILE A 288 -3.90 17.16 9.34
N PRO A 289 -3.21 18.30 9.18
CA PRO A 289 -2.06 18.41 8.28
C PRO A 289 -0.96 17.38 8.52
N GLU A 290 -0.74 17.00 9.78
CA GLU A 290 0.26 16.01 10.18
C GLU A 290 -0.05 14.63 9.58
N ASP A 291 -1.32 14.28 9.38
CA ASP A 291 -1.70 13.02 8.74
C ASP A 291 -1.28 13.00 7.27
N VAL A 292 -1.44 14.13 6.58
CA VAL A 292 -1.00 14.29 5.20
C VAL A 292 0.52 14.16 5.11
N ARG A 293 1.24 14.86 6.00
CA ARG A 293 2.71 14.81 6.09
C ARG A 293 3.24 13.42 6.41
N ALA A 294 2.53 12.66 7.25
CA ALA A 294 2.93 11.31 7.64
C ALA A 294 2.91 10.30 6.48
N VAL A 295 2.10 10.53 5.45
CA VAL A 295 1.89 9.55 4.36
C VAL A 295 2.34 10.05 2.99
N ILE A 296 2.65 11.36 2.82
CA ILE A 296 2.93 11.96 1.52
C ILE A 296 4.10 11.26 0.78
N HIS A 297 5.19 10.94 1.47
CA HIS A 297 6.33 10.30 0.86
C HIS A 297 5.93 8.94 0.24
N ASP A 298 5.20 8.14 0.97
CA ASP A 298 4.79 6.81 0.51
C ASP A 298 3.73 6.88 -0.61
N VAL A 299 2.98 7.98 -0.69
CA VAL A 299 2.00 8.21 -1.78
C VAL A 299 2.65 8.82 -3.02
N VAL A 300 3.64 9.71 -2.86
CA VAL A 300 4.09 10.59 -3.96
C VAL A 300 5.44 10.17 -4.56
N ARG A 301 6.34 9.49 -3.80
CA ARG A 301 7.70 9.17 -4.27
C ARG A 301 7.77 8.44 -5.62
N HIS A 302 6.78 7.62 -5.93
CA HIS A 302 6.71 6.85 -7.18
C HIS A 302 5.84 7.53 -8.25
N ARG A 303 5.51 8.80 -8.05
CA ARG A 303 4.68 9.61 -8.92
C ARG A 303 5.39 10.86 -9.43
N ILE A 304 6.63 11.05 -9.01
CA ILE A 304 7.51 12.12 -9.49
C ILE A 304 8.60 11.45 -10.33
N GLY A 305 8.67 11.82 -11.60
CA GLY A 305 9.79 11.43 -12.47
C GLY A 305 10.91 12.44 -12.34
N LEU A 306 12.12 11.95 -12.13
CA LEU A 306 13.33 12.76 -12.05
C LEU A 306 13.93 12.98 -13.43
N THR A 307 14.68 14.06 -13.62
CA THR A 307 15.50 14.31 -14.80
C THR A 307 16.90 13.69 -14.61
N TYR A 308 17.64 13.53 -15.71
CA TYR A 308 19.05 13.13 -15.63
C TYR A 308 19.92 14.11 -14.84
N GLU A 309 19.54 15.39 -14.80
CA GLU A 309 20.18 16.42 -14.00
C GLU A 309 20.04 16.12 -12.50
N ALA A 310 18.83 15.78 -12.06
CA ALA A 310 18.59 15.37 -10.67
C ALA A 310 19.37 14.11 -10.30
N GLU A 311 19.43 13.12 -11.19
CA GLU A 311 20.21 11.89 -10.96
C GLU A 311 21.72 12.18 -10.88
N ALA A 312 22.25 13.06 -11.74
CA ALA A 312 23.65 13.48 -11.72
C ALA A 312 24.02 14.23 -10.44
N GLU A 313 23.09 14.98 -9.87
CA GLU A 313 23.26 15.70 -8.60
C GLU A 313 22.93 14.82 -7.37
N ASN A 314 22.59 13.54 -7.56
CA ASN A 314 22.14 12.62 -6.50
C ASN A 314 20.92 13.15 -5.72
N ILE A 315 20.02 13.90 -6.36
CA ILE A 315 18.79 14.38 -5.77
C ILE A 315 17.72 13.30 -5.92
N SER A 316 17.17 12.89 -4.80
CA SER A 316 16.11 11.86 -4.74
C SER A 316 14.70 12.46 -4.82
N SER A 317 13.70 11.64 -5.10
CA SER A 317 12.30 12.04 -4.99
C SER A 317 11.92 12.45 -3.56
N GLU A 318 12.58 11.89 -2.54
CA GLU A 318 12.43 12.27 -1.14
C GLU A 318 12.88 13.72 -0.89
N ASP A 319 14.01 14.12 -1.46
CA ASP A 319 14.53 15.49 -1.31
C ASP A 319 13.57 16.51 -1.91
N ILE A 320 13.02 16.19 -3.09
CA ILE A 320 12.01 17.01 -3.76
C ILE A 320 10.75 17.13 -2.90
N ILE A 321 10.22 16.00 -2.39
CA ILE A 321 9.04 15.99 -1.54
C ILE A 321 9.28 16.78 -0.26
N ASN A 322 10.45 16.64 0.37
CA ASN A 322 10.82 17.39 1.56
C ASN A 322 10.80 18.91 1.31
N LYS A 323 11.38 19.38 0.21
CA LYS A 323 11.34 20.81 -0.17
C LYS A 323 9.91 21.31 -0.36
N ILE A 324 9.07 20.54 -1.08
CA ILE A 324 7.66 20.89 -1.31
C ILE A 324 6.89 20.96 0.02
N VAL A 325 7.02 19.96 0.89
CA VAL A 325 6.33 19.91 2.20
C VAL A 325 6.74 21.04 3.13
N ASN A 326 8.00 21.50 3.02
CA ASN A 326 8.49 22.62 3.84
C ASN A 326 8.08 23.98 3.29
N GLN A 327 7.85 24.11 1.98
CA GLN A 327 7.50 25.37 1.32
C GLN A 327 5.99 25.63 1.29
N VAL A 328 5.18 24.58 1.07
CA VAL A 328 3.73 24.74 0.96
C VAL A 328 3.13 25.07 2.33
N GLU A 329 2.35 26.16 2.36
CA GLU A 329 1.73 26.68 3.59
C GLU A 329 0.76 25.66 4.21
N VAL A 330 0.89 25.48 5.52
CA VAL A 330 0.03 24.58 6.31
C VAL A 330 -1.21 25.33 6.74
N PRO A 331 -2.43 24.79 6.54
CA PRO A 331 -3.68 25.45 6.87
C PRO A 331 -3.95 25.61 8.38
#